data_c9e4c3548f23ebf197920354ff0fe5e6
#
_entry.id   c9e4c3548f23ebf197920354ff0fe5e6
#
_cell.length_a   1.000
_cell.length_b   1.000
_cell.length_c   1.000
_cell.angle_alpha   90.00
_cell.angle_beta   90.00
_cell.angle_gamma   90.00
#
_symmetry.space_group_name_H-M   'P 1'
#
loop_
_entity.id
_entity.type
_entity.pdbx_description
1 polymer ?
#
loop_
_entity_poly.entity_id
_entity_poly.type
_entity_poly.pdbx_seq_one_letter_code
_entity_poly.pdbx_strand_id
1 'polypeptide(L)'
;MNVELAKTAGFCFGVKRAVETVYEQVEKHSGEKIYTYGPIIHNEEVIKDMASHGVGVLNSLEELKELTEGIVIIRSHGVPKSIYDLLEERGITYVDATCPFVKKIHKIAWRESENGAHIVIIGNAEHPEVEGIKGWAKDQVTIIQNIEEAQR
;
A
#
# COMPACT_ATOMS: atom_id res chain seq x y z
N MET A 1 -27.29 27.96 12.02
CA MET A 1 -26.10 27.51 11.32
C MET A 1 -26.55 26.55 10.23
N ASN A 2 -26.28 26.80 8.96
CA ASN A 2 -26.63 25.90 7.87
C ASN A 2 -25.39 25.02 7.59
N VAL A 3 -25.59 23.71 7.51
CA VAL A 3 -24.54 22.75 7.15
C VAL A 3 -24.96 22.08 5.85
N GLU A 4 -24.12 22.16 4.83
CA GLU A 4 -24.32 21.48 3.57
C GLU A 4 -23.22 20.42 3.37
N LEU A 5 -23.65 19.20 3.06
CA LEU A 5 -22.73 18.12 2.71
C LEU A 5 -22.44 18.15 1.21
N ALA A 6 -21.17 18.16 0.83
CA ALA A 6 -20.78 18.09 -0.56
C ALA A 6 -21.26 16.78 -1.21
N LYS A 7 -21.71 16.84 -2.47
CA LYS A 7 -22.23 15.65 -3.19
C LYS A 7 -21.18 14.53 -3.35
N THR A 8 -19.91 14.89 -3.36
CA THR A 8 -18.77 13.99 -3.51
C THR A 8 -17.96 13.87 -2.21
N ALA A 9 -18.59 14.10 -1.05
CA ALA A 9 -17.94 13.94 0.25
C ALA A 9 -17.60 12.47 0.52
N GLY A 10 -16.47 12.24 1.18
CA GLY A 10 -16.01 10.90 1.60
C GLY A 10 -14.73 10.45 0.92
N PHE A 11 -14.43 9.18 1.07
CA PHE A 11 -13.23 8.57 0.49
C PHE A 11 -13.35 8.38 -1.02
N CYS A 12 -12.22 8.52 -1.74
CA CYS A 12 -12.16 8.10 -3.13
C CYS A 12 -12.37 6.58 -3.25
N PHE A 13 -12.65 6.11 -4.46
CA PHE A 13 -12.90 4.69 -4.74
C PHE A 13 -11.80 3.76 -4.19
N GLY A 14 -10.52 4.11 -4.39
CA GLY A 14 -9.39 3.28 -3.96
C GLY A 14 -9.30 3.15 -2.44
N VAL A 15 -9.48 4.26 -1.73
CA VAL A 15 -9.48 4.29 -0.26
C VAL A 15 -10.69 3.55 0.31
N LYS A 16 -11.89 3.83 -0.23
CA LYS A 16 -13.11 3.14 0.20
C LYS A 16 -12.97 1.63 0.08
N ARG A 17 -12.52 1.14 -1.09
CA ARG A 17 -12.29 -0.29 -1.34
C ARG A 17 -11.29 -0.89 -0.34
N ALA A 18 -10.17 -0.19 -0.06
CA ALA A 18 -9.17 -0.70 0.88
C ALA A 18 -9.72 -0.86 2.30
N VAL A 19 -10.48 0.12 2.77
CA VAL A 19 -11.16 0.08 4.08
C VAL A 19 -12.17 -1.06 4.13
N GLU A 20 -13.05 -1.16 3.13
CA GLU A 20 -14.04 -2.24 3.01
C GLU A 20 -13.37 -3.63 3.00
N THR A 21 -12.24 -3.79 2.28
CA THR A 21 -11.48 -5.03 2.26
C THR A 21 -11.04 -5.46 3.66
N VAL A 22 -10.58 -4.53 4.51
CA VAL A 22 -10.16 -4.88 5.89
C VAL A 22 -11.35 -5.41 6.68
N TYR A 23 -12.48 -4.71 6.68
CA TYR A 23 -13.67 -5.15 7.42
C TYR A 23 -14.22 -6.49 6.89
N GLU A 24 -14.22 -6.71 5.58
CA GLU A 24 -14.58 -8.00 5.01
C GLU A 24 -13.70 -9.14 5.50
N GLN A 25 -12.39 -8.91 5.66
CA GLN A 25 -11.48 -9.93 6.19
C GLN A 25 -11.75 -10.18 7.68
N VAL A 26 -12.00 -9.14 8.47
CA VAL A 26 -12.38 -9.27 9.89
C VAL A 26 -13.63 -10.13 10.05
N GLU A 27 -14.64 -9.91 9.22
CA GLU A 27 -15.89 -10.69 9.26
C GLU A 27 -15.68 -12.15 8.81
N LYS A 28 -14.93 -12.37 7.73
CA LYS A 28 -14.70 -13.70 7.14
C LYS A 28 -13.81 -14.59 7.99
N HIS A 29 -12.86 -14.01 8.71
CA HIS A 29 -11.80 -14.69 9.43
C HIS A 29 -11.88 -14.44 10.94
N SER A 30 -13.09 -14.58 11.50
CA SER A 30 -13.33 -14.41 12.93
C SER A 30 -12.46 -15.40 13.74
N GLY A 31 -11.60 -14.83 14.60
CA GLY A 31 -10.66 -15.59 15.44
C GLY A 31 -9.26 -15.76 14.84
N GLU A 32 -9.03 -15.35 13.60
CA GLU A 32 -7.69 -15.27 13.03
C GLU A 32 -7.07 -13.89 13.29
N LYS A 33 -5.73 -13.83 13.29
CA LYS A 33 -5.00 -12.56 13.40
C LYS A 33 -4.96 -11.87 12.05
N ILE A 34 -5.37 -10.61 12.02
CA ILE A 34 -5.37 -9.79 10.80
C ILE A 34 -4.45 -8.60 10.99
N TYR A 35 -3.62 -8.35 10.01
CA TYR A 35 -2.66 -7.27 10.02
C TYR A 35 -2.74 -6.46 8.72
N THR A 36 -2.51 -5.16 8.79
CA THR A 36 -2.18 -4.36 7.60
C THR A 36 -0.67 -4.17 7.52
N TYR A 37 -0.08 -4.23 6.34
CA TYR A 37 1.31 -3.85 6.15
C TYR A 37 1.42 -2.35 5.87
N GLY A 38 1.83 -1.62 6.91
CA GLY A 38 1.66 -0.18 7.03
C GLY A 38 0.20 0.24 7.25
N PRO A 39 -0.04 1.51 7.60
CA PRO A 39 -1.41 2.03 7.73
C PRO A 39 -2.19 1.84 6.43
N ILE A 40 -3.41 1.29 6.51
CA ILE A 40 -4.23 1.02 5.31
C ILE A 40 -4.48 2.27 4.48
N ILE A 41 -4.68 3.39 5.18
CA ILE A 41 -4.85 4.75 4.66
C ILE A 41 -4.27 5.76 5.66
N HIS A 42 -4.07 7.02 5.25
CA HIS A 42 -3.67 8.10 6.14
C HIS A 42 -4.89 8.71 6.86
N ASN A 43 -5.48 7.96 7.79
CA ASN A 43 -6.57 8.43 8.64
C ASN A 43 -6.52 7.72 9.99
N GLU A 44 -6.13 8.45 11.03
CA GLU A 44 -5.94 7.90 12.37
C GLU A 44 -7.21 7.32 12.99
N GLU A 45 -8.36 7.95 12.75
CA GLU A 45 -9.63 7.48 13.30
C GLU A 45 -10.04 6.13 12.70
N VAL A 46 -9.84 5.95 11.40
CA VAL A 46 -10.07 4.66 10.75
C VAL A 46 -9.12 3.59 11.27
N ILE A 47 -7.84 3.93 11.49
CA ILE A 47 -6.85 2.99 12.02
C ILE A 47 -7.20 2.59 13.46
N LYS A 48 -7.62 3.55 14.31
CA LYS A 48 -8.07 3.27 15.68
C LYS A 48 -9.32 2.37 15.70
N ASP A 49 -10.27 2.64 14.81
CA ASP A 49 -11.47 1.82 14.70
C ASP A 49 -11.12 0.38 14.28
N MET A 50 -10.27 0.20 13.29
CA MET A 50 -9.77 -1.12 12.89
C MET A 50 -9.02 -1.84 14.01
N ALA A 51 -8.22 -1.12 14.78
CA ALA A 51 -7.54 -1.68 15.96
C ALA A 51 -8.53 -2.17 17.03
N SER A 52 -9.65 -1.47 17.20
CA SER A 52 -10.73 -1.91 18.11
C SER A 52 -11.40 -3.21 17.66
N HIS A 53 -11.31 -3.54 16.37
CA HIS A 53 -11.76 -4.79 15.76
C HIS A 53 -10.66 -5.86 15.69
N GLY A 54 -9.51 -5.64 16.36
CA GLY A 54 -8.43 -6.61 16.45
C GLY A 54 -7.45 -6.61 15.27
N VAL A 55 -7.50 -5.60 14.40
CA VAL A 55 -6.56 -5.47 13.27
C VAL A 55 -5.25 -4.84 13.76
N GLY A 56 -4.13 -5.54 13.59
CA GLY A 56 -2.79 -5.03 13.86
C GLY A 56 -2.19 -4.27 12.67
N VAL A 57 -1.13 -3.51 12.92
CA VAL A 57 -0.35 -2.85 11.87
C VAL A 57 1.10 -3.32 11.95
N LEU A 58 1.63 -3.86 10.86
CA LEU A 58 3.05 -4.17 10.69
C LEU A 58 3.73 -2.96 10.07
N ASN A 59 4.64 -2.33 10.80
CA ASN A 59 5.24 -1.07 10.38
C ASN A 59 6.60 -1.23 9.69
N SER A 60 7.17 -2.43 9.75
CA SER A 60 8.49 -2.69 9.20
C SER A 60 8.59 -4.06 8.52
N LEU A 61 9.65 -4.20 7.72
CA LEU A 61 10.00 -5.49 7.10
C LEU A 61 10.39 -6.53 8.16
N GLU A 62 10.99 -6.09 9.26
CA GLU A 62 11.39 -6.94 10.38
C GLU A 62 10.17 -7.55 11.05
N GLU A 63 9.16 -6.74 11.38
CA GLU A 63 7.89 -7.22 11.93
C GLU A 63 7.21 -8.24 10.99
N LEU A 64 7.24 -7.97 9.67
CA LEU A 64 6.70 -8.90 8.68
C LEU A 64 7.50 -10.22 8.64
N LYS A 65 8.83 -10.17 8.77
CA LYS A 65 9.69 -11.36 8.84
C LYS A 65 9.50 -12.18 10.12
N GLU A 66 9.10 -11.58 11.20
CA GLU A 66 8.83 -12.26 12.47
C GLU A 66 7.42 -12.86 12.53
N LEU A 67 6.54 -12.47 11.62
CA LEU A 67 5.17 -12.94 11.59
C LEU A 67 5.13 -14.46 11.29
N THR A 68 4.49 -15.23 12.16
CA THR A 68 4.38 -16.69 12.03
C THR A 68 2.99 -17.16 11.59
N GLU A 69 1.95 -16.33 11.80
CA GLU A 69 0.57 -16.67 11.50
C GLU A 69 -0.27 -15.40 11.26
N GLY A 70 -1.39 -15.56 10.58
CA GLY A 70 -2.35 -14.50 10.32
C GLY A 70 -2.46 -14.11 8.85
N ILE A 71 -3.32 -13.15 8.58
CA ILE A 71 -3.61 -12.63 7.24
C ILE A 71 -3.04 -11.21 7.15
N VAL A 72 -2.24 -10.96 6.12
CA VAL A 72 -1.66 -9.64 5.87
C VAL A 72 -2.44 -8.92 4.78
N ILE A 73 -2.90 -7.71 5.05
CA ILE A 73 -3.59 -6.87 4.05
C ILE A 73 -2.62 -5.79 3.56
N ILE A 74 -2.36 -5.79 2.27
CA ILE A 74 -1.52 -4.79 1.62
C ILE A 74 -2.30 -3.47 1.52
N ARG A 75 -1.71 -2.38 2.00
CA ARG A 75 -2.30 -1.03 2.06
C ARG A 75 -2.66 -0.47 0.69
N SER A 76 -3.52 0.56 0.67
CA SER A 76 -4.03 1.21 -0.57
C SER A 76 -2.93 1.79 -1.47
N HIS A 77 -1.81 2.25 -0.89
CA HIS A 77 -0.66 2.82 -1.59
C HIS A 77 0.20 1.77 -2.32
N GLY A 78 -0.08 0.48 -2.06
CA GLY A 78 0.78 -0.61 -2.52
C GLY A 78 2.11 -0.69 -1.76
N VAL A 79 2.90 -1.67 -2.16
CA VAL A 79 4.21 -1.97 -1.57
C VAL A 79 5.18 -2.40 -2.67
N PRO A 80 6.50 -2.39 -2.42
CA PRO A 80 7.50 -2.98 -3.30
C PRO A 80 7.20 -4.44 -3.66
N LYS A 81 7.61 -4.87 -4.83
CA LYS A 81 7.45 -6.27 -5.28
C LYS A 81 8.05 -7.26 -4.29
N SER A 82 9.18 -6.93 -3.69
CA SER A 82 9.87 -7.78 -2.70
C SER A 82 9.02 -8.16 -1.49
N ILE A 83 8.02 -7.35 -1.14
CA ILE A 83 7.08 -7.68 -0.05
C ILE A 83 6.15 -8.82 -0.48
N TYR A 84 5.66 -8.80 -1.72
CA TYR A 84 4.85 -9.91 -2.26
C TYR A 84 5.68 -11.19 -2.33
N ASP A 85 6.91 -11.10 -2.85
CA ASP A 85 7.83 -12.24 -2.96
C ASP A 85 8.10 -12.87 -1.58
N LEU A 86 8.31 -12.04 -0.55
CA LEU A 86 8.50 -12.51 0.83
C LEU A 86 7.27 -13.20 1.41
N LEU A 87 6.08 -12.64 1.19
CA LEU A 87 4.82 -13.23 1.65
C LEU A 87 4.59 -14.61 1.00
N GLU A 88 4.85 -14.71 -0.30
CA GLU A 88 4.72 -15.95 -1.08
C GLU A 88 5.76 -16.99 -0.63
N GLU A 89 7.04 -16.60 -0.51
CA GLU A 89 8.13 -17.48 -0.06
C GLU A 89 7.84 -18.08 1.33
N ARG A 90 7.25 -17.29 2.22
CA ARG A 90 6.91 -17.71 3.59
C ARG A 90 5.55 -18.40 3.71
N GLY A 91 4.78 -18.47 2.63
CA GLY A 91 3.43 -19.05 2.67
C GLY A 91 2.44 -18.26 3.53
N ILE A 92 2.68 -16.96 3.73
CA ILE A 92 1.78 -16.09 4.50
C ILE A 92 0.58 -15.71 3.62
N THR A 93 -0.62 -15.96 4.13
CA THR A 93 -1.84 -15.53 3.43
C THR A 93 -1.91 -14.01 3.38
N TYR A 94 -2.14 -13.45 2.20
CA TYR A 94 -2.32 -12.02 2.07
C TYR A 94 -3.48 -11.63 1.16
N VAL A 95 -4.01 -10.43 1.41
CA VAL A 95 -5.06 -9.80 0.60
C VAL A 95 -4.55 -8.44 0.11
N ASP A 96 -4.58 -8.23 -1.19
CA ASP A 96 -4.04 -7.03 -1.79
C ASP A 96 -5.13 -5.95 -1.97
N ALA A 97 -5.16 -4.98 -1.04
CA ALA A 97 -6.04 -3.82 -1.07
C ALA A 97 -5.46 -2.61 -1.83
N THR A 98 -4.32 -2.78 -2.51
CA THR A 98 -3.72 -1.71 -3.34
C THR A 98 -4.74 -1.14 -4.32
N CYS A 99 -4.81 0.18 -4.39
CA CYS A 99 -5.67 0.89 -5.33
C CYS A 99 -5.40 0.42 -6.78
N PRO A 100 -6.42 0.08 -7.58
CA PRO A 100 -6.24 -0.38 -8.95
C PRO A 100 -5.45 0.59 -9.84
N PHE A 101 -5.55 1.89 -9.58
CA PHE A 101 -4.76 2.90 -10.29
C PHE A 101 -3.28 2.81 -9.95
N VAL A 102 -2.94 2.59 -8.66
CA VAL A 102 -1.56 2.37 -8.22
C VAL A 102 -1.02 1.07 -8.80
N LYS A 103 -1.80 -0.03 -8.77
CA LYS A 103 -1.41 -1.28 -9.43
C LYS A 103 -1.10 -1.11 -10.91
N LYS A 104 -1.85 -0.24 -11.61
CA LYS A 104 -1.57 0.05 -13.02
C LYS A 104 -0.22 0.73 -13.19
N ILE A 105 0.13 1.68 -12.30
CA ILE A 105 1.44 2.35 -12.31
C ILE A 105 2.56 1.35 -12.02
N HIS A 106 2.41 0.48 -11.01
CA HIS A 106 3.36 -0.59 -10.73
C HIS A 106 3.64 -1.46 -11.95
N LYS A 107 2.58 -1.90 -12.65
CA LYS A 107 2.72 -2.69 -13.88
C LYS A 107 3.43 -1.95 -15.00
N ILE A 108 3.21 -0.64 -15.14
CA ILE A 108 3.90 0.18 -16.13
C ILE A 108 5.38 0.30 -15.76
N ALA A 109 5.70 0.63 -14.50
CA ALA A 109 7.08 0.75 -14.04
C ALA A 109 7.85 -0.57 -14.24
N TRP A 110 7.25 -1.70 -13.86
CA TRP A 110 7.81 -3.02 -14.11
C TRP A 110 8.07 -3.27 -15.59
N ARG A 111 7.04 -3.16 -16.44
CA ARG A 111 7.12 -3.46 -17.87
C ARG A 111 8.15 -2.60 -18.57
N GLU A 112 8.14 -1.28 -18.34
CA GLU A 112 9.04 -0.36 -19.03
C GLU A 112 10.50 -0.57 -18.57
N SER A 113 10.73 -0.82 -17.27
CA SER A 113 12.08 -1.14 -16.78
C SER A 113 12.58 -2.48 -17.30
N GLU A 114 11.73 -3.50 -17.45
CA GLU A 114 12.09 -4.77 -18.11
C GLU A 114 12.50 -4.54 -19.58
N ASN A 115 11.91 -3.58 -20.26
CA ASN A 115 12.27 -3.18 -21.62
C ASN A 115 13.52 -2.27 -21.69
N GLY A 116 14.21 -2.04 -20.56
CA GLY A 116 15.42 -1.25 -20.47
C GLY A 116 15.20 0.26 -20.35
N ALA A 117 13.97 0.72 -20.11
CA ALA A 117 13.69 2.12 -19.87
C ALA A 117 14.17 2.56 -18.47
N HIS A 118 14.73 3.76 -18.40
CA HIS A 118 15.00 4.42 -17.12
C HIS A 118 13.71 5.03 -16.58
N ILE A 119 13.31 4.65 -15.37
CA ILE A 119 12.10 5.16 -14.73
C ILE A 119 12.42 6.42 -13.93
N VAL A 120 11.79 7.51 -14.26
CA VAL A 120 11.89 8.76 -13.49
C VAL A 120 10.59 8.98 -12.74
N ILE A 121 10.68 9.13 -11.42
CA ILE A 121 9.53 9.40 -10.55
C ILE A 121 9.67 10.81 -9.99
N ILE A 122 8.67 11.65 -10.22
CA ILE A 122 8.61 12.98 -9.64
C ILE A 122 7.79 12.90 -8.35
N GLY A 123 8.44 13.08 -7.19
CA GLY A 123 7.77 12.99 -5.90
C GLY A 123 8.73 12.85 -4.73
N ASN A 124 8.18 12.82 -3.51
CA ASN A 124 8.96 12.59 -2.30
C ASN A 124 9.38 11.12 -2.21
N ALA A 125 10.68 10.87 -2.11
CA ALA A 125 11.26 9.51 -2.04
C ALA A 125 10.77 8.71 -0.82
N GLU A 126 10.42 9.38 0.27
CA GLU A 126 9.91 8.76 1.52
C GLU A 126 8.38 8.49 1.47
N HIS A 127 7.71 8.94 0.40
CA HIS A 127 6.27 8.70 0.31
C HIS A 127 5.99 7.21 0.00
N PRO A 128 5.09 6.54 0.73
CA PRO A 128 4.82 5.10 0.57
C PRO A 128 4.46 4.66 -0.84
N GLU A 129 3.76 5.50 -1.60
CA GLU A 129 3.42 5.20 -3.00
C GLU A 129 4.64 5.26 -3.92
N VAL A 130 5.54 6.25 -3.70
CA VAL A 130 6.79 6.39 -4.46
C VAL A 130 7.73 5.22 -4.16
N GLU A 131 7.85 4.82 -2.90
CA GLU A 131 8.58 3.63 -2.48
C GLU A 131 8.02 2.36 -3.16
N GLY A 132 6.70 2.21 -3.17
CA GLY A 132 6.02 1.13 -3.87
C GLY A 132 6.40 1.09 -5.34
N ILE A 133 6.21 2.20 -6.08
CA ILE A 133 6.50 2.29 -7.52
C ILE A 133 7.97 1.98 -7.81
N LYS A 134 8.90 2.56 -7.02
CA LYS A 134 10.35 2.28 -7.12
C LYS A 134 10.64 0.79 -6.98
N GLY A 135 10.00 0.12 -6.03
CA GLY A 135 10.22 -1.31 -5.77
C GLY A 135 9.64 -2.24 -6.83
N TRP A 136 8.86 -1.72 -7.79
CA TRP A 136 8.41 -2.47 -8.97
C TRP A 136 9.28 -2.25 -10.19
N ALA A 137 10.06 -1.19 -10.26
CA ALA A 137 11.02 -1.00 -11.33
C ALA A 137 12.29 -1.84 -11.07
N LYS A 138 12.91 -2.34 -12.15
CA LYS A 138 14.05 -3.25 -12.06
C LYS A 138 15.33 -2.50 -11.57
N ASP A 139 16.08 -1.84 -12.42
CA ASP A 139 17.42 -1.38 -12.05
C ASP A 139 17.65 0.13 -12.16
N GLN A 140 16.93 0.82 -13.03
CA GLN A 140 17.20 2.22 -13.35
C GLN A 140 16.02 3.10 -12.91
N VAL A 141 16.10 3.59 -11.69
CA VAL A 141 15.09 4.48 -11.12
C VAL A 141 15.74 5.74 -10.55
N THR A 142 15.28 6.88 -10.98
CA THR A 142 15.63 8.17 -10.38
C THR A 142 14.38 8.83 -9.80
N ILE A 143 14.46 9.27 -8.55
CA ILE A 143 13.42 10.07 -7.91
C ILE A 143 13.90 11.51 -7.88
N ILE A 144 13.08 12.44 -8.33
CA ILE A 144 13.35 13.88 -8.33
C ILE A 144 12.21 14.64 -7.65
N GLN A 145 12.55 15.62 -6.83
CA GLN A 145 11.58 16.42 -6.09
C GLN A 145 11.47 17.87 -6.60
N ASN A 146 12.49 18.33 -7.33
CA ASN A 146 12.60 19.72 -7.77
C ASN A 146 13.38 19.82 -9.09
N ILE A 147 13.41 21.03 -9.64
CA ILE A 147 14.07 21.31 -10.93
C ILE A 147 15.59 21.13 -10.84
N GLU A 148 16.20 21.48 -9.71
CA GLU A 148 17.65 21.37 -9.51
C GLU A 148 18.09 19.92 -9.56
N GLU A 149 17.32 19.01 -9.02
CA GLU A 149 17.58 17.56 -9.10
C GLU A 149 17.40 17.01 -10.51
N ALA A 150 16.45 17.56 -11.25
CA ALA A 150 16.22 17.17 -12.65
C ALA A 150 17.31 17.62 -13.62
N GLN A 151 18.13 18.60 -13.25
CA GLN A 151 19.23 19.14 -14.06
C GLN A 151 20.58 18.43 -13.84
N ARG A 152 20.65 17.54 -12.88
CA ARG A 152 21.84 16.72 -12.56
C ARG A 152 21.86 15.40 -13.31
#